data_80e3c99160d7fe445461f4cab07df179
#
_entry.id   80e3c99160d7fe445461f4cab07df179
#
_cell.length_a   1.000
_cell.length_b   1.000
_cell.length_c   1.000
_cell.angle_alpha   90.00
_cell.angle_beta   90.00
_cell.angle_gamma   90.00
#
_symmetry.space_group_name_H-M   'P 1'
#
loop_
_entity.id
_entity.type
_entity.pdbx_description
1 polymer ?
#
loop_
_entity_poly.entity_id
_entity_poly.type
_entity_poly.pdbx_seq_one_letter_code
_entity_poly.pdbx_strand_id
1 'polypeptide(L)'
;TTLFRSINPDKLHRIRRANTQLPISQAVIYEMSVRDFSWQKEAGFNHRGQYLGLTESPFMDGMKLGMDYVKDLGVTHIQLLPVFDFGSVDENKPQAVYNWGYDPMQYNLPEGSYSSQPNDPYARILELQEAIQAYHDADISVIMDVVYNHVYHAEKYAFELIVPGYFYRYDEHGMRTDGTFCGNDVASERSMVRNYIKQSVRQWLEIYGFDGFRFDLMGIIDSETINQIQAELVALHPNVYLYGEGWKMATGLEYDKLAHQYNAAQLPNISFFNDDYRDTFKKLLLNPNRLIEKQLHEKVQHLLTGSRLTHFLTPQQSLNYIECHDNATAFDYFHIENPNWTPHQQK
;
A
#
# COMPACT_ATOMS: atom_id res chain seq x y z
N THR A 1 -2.97 -17.89 -24.92
CA THR A 1 -2.12 -17.05 -25.76
C THR A 1 -2.63 -15.62 -25.61
N THR A 2 -2.11 -14.92 -24.64
CA THR A 2 -2.43 -13.49 -24.44
C THR A 2 -1.76 -12.72 -25.59
N LEU A 3 -2.53 -12.38 -26.58
CA LEU A 3 -2.12 -11.41 -27.59
C LEU A 3 -1.88 -10.09 -26.87
N PHE A 4 -0.66 -9.55 -26.95
CA PHE A 4 -0.35 -8.18 -26.56
C PHE A 4 -1.24 -7.23 -27.41
N ARG A 5 -2.39 -6.88 -26.87
CA ARG A 5 -3.18 -5.76 -27.38
C ARG A 5 -2.71 -4.53 -26.64
N SER A 6 -2.16 -3.57 -27.36
CA SER A 6 -1.95 -2.23 -26.80
C SER A 6 -3.30 -1.72 -26.28
N ILE A 7 -3.31 -1.21 -25.04
CA ILE A 7 -4.49 -0.55 -24.50
C ILE A 7 -4.84 0.61 -25.42
N ASN A 8 -6.07 0.65 -25.93
CA ASN A 8 -6.54 1.78 -26.71
C ASN A 8 -6.91 2.93 -25.77
N PRO A 9 -6.17 4.05 -25.76
CA PRO A 9 -6.44 5.18 -24.87
C PRO A 9 -7.85 5.76 -25.01
N ASP A 10 -8.45 5.67 -26.21
CA ASP A 10 -9.78 6.22 -26.48
C ASP A 10 -10.91 5.45 -25.74
N LYS A 11 -10.58 4.26 -25.21
CA LYS A 11 -11.51 3.46 -24.40
C LYS A 11 -11.39 3.71 -22.91
N LEU A 12 -10.39 4.45 -22.46
CA LEU A 12 -10.15 4.70 -21.05
C LEU A 12 -10.96 5.89 -20.54
N HIS A 13 -11.37 5.85 -19.29
CA HIS A 13 -11.96 7.00 -18.63
C HIS A 13 -10.90 8.09 -18.40
N ARG A 14 -11.29 9.33 -18.58
CA ARG A 14 -10.45 10.46 -18.18
C ARG A 14 -10.71 10.76 -16.70
N ILE A 15 -9.77 10.40 -15.86
CA ILE A 15 -9.89 10.61 -14.41
C ILE A 15 -9.73 12.10 -14.08
N ARG A 16 -10.65 12.61 -13.27
CA ARG A 16 -10.56 13.93 -12.63
C ARG A 16 -10.06 13.72 -11.21
N ARG A 17 -9.05 14.48 -10.82
CA ARG A 17 -8.49 14.44 -9.46
C ARG A 17 -9.48 15.00 -8.44
N ALA A 18 -9.34 14.61 -7.18
CA ALA A 18 -10.01 15.25 -6.06
C ALA A 18 -9.66 16.75 -6.01
N ASN A 19 -10.61 17.59 -5.58
CA ASN A 19 -10.40 19.04 -5.53
C ASN A 19 -9.53 19.44 -4.35
N THR A 20 -9.59 18.70 -3.27
CA THR A 20 -8.84 19.00 -2.03
C THR A 20 -7.38 18.64 -2.21
N GLN A 21 -6.53 19.65 -2.16
CA GLN A 21 -5.08 19.49 -2.16
C GLN A 21 -4.57 19.77 -0.74
N LEU A 22 -4.72 18.78 0.12
CA LEU A 22 -4.23 18.89 1.50
C LEU A 22 -2.73 18.67 1.56
N PRO A 23 -2.02 19.43 2.41
CA PRO A 23 -0.64 19.10 2.72
C PRO A 23 -0.57 17.73 3.41
N ILE A 24 0.50 16.99 3.16
CA ILE A 24 0.75 15.64 3.71
C ILE A 24 0.53 15.56 5.23
N SER A 25 0.90 16.65 5.96
CA SER A 25 0.71 16.74 7.41
C SER A 25 -0.75 16.71 7.88
N GLN A 26 -1.71 16.83 6.97
CA GLN A 26 -3.14 16.75 7.23
C GLN A 26 -3.78 15.47 6.66
N ALA A 27 -2.99 14.59 6.07
CA ALA A 27 -3.49 13.33 5.54
C ALA A 27 -3.96 12.41 6.67
N VAL A 28 -5.20 11.93 6.54
CA VAL A 28 -5.78 10.86 7.36
C VAL A 28 -6.09 9.72 6.40
N ILE A 29 -5.42 8.60 6.57
CA ILE A 29 -5.45 7.48 5.63
C ILE A 29 -6.24 6.33 6.24
N TYR A 30 -7.18 5.79 5.49
CA TYR A 30 -7.91 4.55 5.80
C TYR A 30 -7.47 3.45 4.84
N GLU A 31 -6.83 2.42 5.38
CA GLU A 31 -6.41 1.24 4.60
C GLU A 31 -7.57 0.28 4.41
N MET A 32 -7.72 -0.26 3.20
CA MET A 32 -8.79 -1.20 2.90
C MET A 32 -8.42 -2.18 1.78
N SER A 33 -8.97 -3.40 1.88
CA SER A 33 -8.91 -4.40 0.82
C SER A 33 -10.11 -4.25 -0.10
N VAL A 34 -9.89 -4.29 -1.43
CA VAL A 34 -10.99 -4.31 -2.42
C VAL A 34 -11.96 -5.45 -2.14
N ARG A 35 -11.41 -6.64 -1.84
CA ARG A 35 -12.22 -7.82 -1.55
C ARG A 35 -13.00 -7.67 -0.25
N ASP A 36 -12.33 -7.41 0.84
CA ASP A 36 -12.93 -7.50 2.17
C ASP A 36 -13.90 -6.37 2.46
N PHE A 37 -13.71 -5.21 1.84
CA PHE A 37 -14.58 -4.05 1.99
C PHE A 37 -16.07 -4.34 1.69
N SER A 38 -16.33 -5.19 0.69
CA SER A 38 -17.71 -5.49 0.26
C SER A 38 -18.06 -6.98 0.27
N TRP A 39 -17.18 -7.85 0.86
CA TRP A 39 -17.31 -9.29 0.77
C TRP A 39 -18.52 -9.88 1.51
N GLN A 40 -18.88 -9.31 2.65
CA GLN A 40 -19.92 -9.86 3.51
C GLN A 40 -21.30 -9.86 2.83
N LYS A 41 -21.92 -11.04 2.73
CA LYS A 41 -23.18 -11.23 2.01
C LYS A 41 -24.32 -10.42 2.59
N GLU A 42 -24.40 -10.40 3.91
CA GLU A 42 -25.48 -9.75 4.68
C GLU A 42 -25.40 -8.23 4.59
N ALA A 43 -24.26 -7.68 4.21
CA ALA A 43 -24.06 -6.23 4.11
C ALA A 43 -24.80 -5.57 2.92
N GLY A 44 -25.30 -6.36 1.96
CA GLY A 44 -26.17 -5.87 0.90
C GLY A 44 -25.47 -5.28 -0.33
N PHE A 45 -24.16 -5.52 -0.47
CA PHE A 45 -23.42 -5.16 -1.69
C PHE A 45 -23.83 -6.01 -2.90
N ASN A 46 -23.98 -5.37 -4.06
CA ASN A 46 -24.23 -6.06 -5.33
C ASN A 46 -22.93 -6.60 -5.95
N HIS A 47 -21.85 -5.82 -5.90
CA HIS A 47 -20.54 -6.17 -6.46
C HIS A 47 -19.56 -6.59 -5.36
N ARG A 48 -19.86 -7.72 -4.72
CA ARG A 48 -19.12 -8.21 -3.57
C ARG A 48 -17.69 -8.60 -3.93
N GLY A 49 -16.72 -8.01 -3.22
CA GLY A 49 -15.30 -8.28 -3.40
C GLY A 49 -14.73 -7.76 -4.73
N GLN A 50 -15.39 -6.82 -5.37
CA GLN A 50 -15.04 -6.29 -6.69
C GLN A 50 -14.77 -4.78 -6.64
N TYR A 51 -14.09 -4.23 -7.66
CA TYR A 51 -13.84 -2.79 -7.78
C TYR A 51 -15.11 -1.97 -7.66
N LEU A 52 -16.18 -2.38 -8.33
CA LEU A 52 -17.47 -1.68 -8.27
C LEU A 52 -18.09 -1.70 -6.88
N GLY A 53 -17.82 -2.70 -6.05
CA GLY A 53 -18.24 -2.74 -4.65
C GLY A 53 -17.71 -1.57 -3.81
N LEU A 54 -16.56 -0.99 -4.21
CA LEU A 54 -15.98 0.18 -3.56
C LEU A 54 -16.84 1.45 -3.73
N THR A 55 -17.72 1.50 -4.74
CA THR A 55 -18.58 2.65 -5.06
C THR A 55 -19.96 2.55 -4.40
N GLU A 56 -20.31 1.40 -3.83
CA GLU A 56 -21.61 1.13 -3.26
C GLU A 56 -21.74 1.64 -1.82
N SER A 57 -22.95 2.02 -1.45
CA SER A 57 -23.30 2.52 -0.12
C SER A 57 -24.55 1.81 0.43
N PRO A 58 -24.49 0.52 0.75
CA PRO A 58 -25.61 -0.17 1.36
C PRO A 58 -25.88 0.35 2.77
N PHE A 59 -27.10 0.07 3.25
CA PHE A 59 -27.54 0.46 4.59
C PHE A 59 -28.06 -0.79 5.32
N MET A 60 -27.53 -1.06 6.51
CA MET A 60 -27.90 -2.23 7.29
C MET A 60 -28.03 -1.87 8.78
N ASP A 61 -29.11 -2.29 9.40
CA ASP A 61 -29.37 -2.14 10.84
C ASP A 61 -29.19 -0.70 11.38
N GLY A 62 -29.58 0.29 10.58
CA GLY A 62 -29.44 1.70 10.95
C GLY A 62 -28.06 2.30 10.69
N MET A 63 -27.13 1.52 10.11
CA MET A 63 -25.75 1.94 9.85
C MET A 63 -25.49 2.10 8.35
N LYS A 64 -24.77 3.14 7.98
CA LYS A 64 -24.19 3.29 6.64
C LYS A 64 -23.02 2.35 6.49
N LEU A 65 -22.90 1.69 5.34
CA LEU A 65 -21.78 0.85 4.97
C LEU A 65 -21.16 1.38 3.67
N GLY A 66 -20.08 0.74 3.25
CA GLY A 66 -19.45 1.06 1.99
C GLY A 66 -18.89 2.49 1.91
N MET A 67 -19.07 3.13 0.77
CA MET A 67 -18.52 4.45 0.51
C MET A 67 -19.07 5.54 1.44
N ASP A 68 -20.35 5.49 1.82
CA ASP A 68 -20.92 6.46 2.75
C ASP A 68 -20.36 6.31 4.17
N TYR A 69 -19.98 5.10 4.59
CA TYR A 69 -19.24 4.90 5.83
C TYR A 69 -17.87 5.58 5.77
N VAL A 70 -17.12 5.41 4.68
CA VAL A 70 -15.79 6.05 4.51
C VAL A 70 -15.90 7.56 4.53
N LYS A 71 -16.94 8.13 3.88
CA LYS A 71 -17.21 9.58 3.95
C LYS A 71 -17.50 10.06 5.38
N ASP A 72 -18.29 9.30 6.14
CA ASP A 72 -18.65 9.64 7.51
C ASP A 72 -17.43 9.55 8.48
N LEU A 73 -16.43 8.72 8.17
CA LEU A 73 -15.15 8.70 8.91
C LEU A 73 -14.38 10.03 8.80
N GLY A 74 -14.64 10.82 7.74
CA GLY A 74 -13.92 12.07 7.51
C GLY A 74 -12.46 11.91 7.14
N VAL A 75 -12.08 10.75 6.60
CA VAL A 75 -10.72 10.49 6.09
C VAL A 75 -10.48 11.27 4.81
N THR A 76 -9.22 11.62 4.57
CA THR A 76 -8.82 12.39 3.38
C THR A 76 -8.30 11.50 2.27
N HIS A 77 -7.83 10.31 2.63
CA HIS A 77 -7.26 9.33 1.71
C HIS A 77 -7.75 7.93 2.06
N ILE A 78 -7.94 7.12 1.04
CA ILE A 78 -7.97 5.66 1.19
C ILE A 78 -6.68 5.08 0.63
N GLN A 79 -6.19 4.01 1.24
CA GLN A 79 -5.12 3.19 0.71
C GLN A 79 -5.69 1.82 0.35
N LEU A 80 -5.62 1.45 -0.93
CA LEU A 80 -6.00 0.12 -1.37
C LEU A 80 -4.81 -0.84 -1.22
N LEU A 81 -5.03 -2.01 -0.59
CA LEU A 81 -4.10 -3.14 -0.68
C LEU A 81 -3.81 -3.44 -2.15
N PRO A 82 -2.75 -4.20 -2.49
CA PRO A 82 -2.29 -4.35 -3.86
C PRO A 82 -3.42 -4.67 -4.84
N VAL A 83 -3.48 -3.90 -5.92
CA VAL A 83 -4.48 -4.04 -6.99
C VAL A 83 -3.87 -4.41 -8.33
N PHE A 84 -2.55 -4.71 -8.39
CA PHE A 84 -2.02 -5.32 -9.59
C PHE A 84 -2.25 -6.84 -9.61
N ASP A 85 -2.08 -7.42 -10.80
CA ASP A 85 -2.23 -8.83 -11.08
C ASP A 85 -1.31 -9.69 -10.17
N PHE A 86 -1.91 -10.54 -9.35
CA PHE A 86 -1.22 -11.41 -8.40
C PHE A 86 -1.48 -12.89 -8.68
N GLY A 87 -0.62 -13.79 -8.16
CA GLY A 87 -0.43 -15.11 -8.73
C GLY A 87 -1.23 -16.26 -8.16
N SER A 88 -1.67 -16.20 -6.91
CA SER A 88 -2.21 -17.37 -6.22
C SER A 88 -3.74 -17.48 -6.26
N VAL A 89 -4.42 -16.65 -7.05
CA VAL A 89 -5.88 -16.66 -7.21
C VAL A 89 -6.27 -17.01 -8.65
N ASP A 90 -7.24 -17.92 -8.82
CA ASP A 90 -7.93 -18.09 -10.10
C ASP A 90 -8.95 -16.94 -10.24
N GLU A 91 -8.71 -16.03 -11.17
CA GLU A 91 -9.56 -14.85 -11.39
C GLU A 91 -11.04 -15.21 -11.67
N ASN A 92 -11.30 -16.40 -12.20
CA ASN A 92 -12.66 -16.91 -12.45
C ASN A 92 -13.31 -17.54 -11.21
N LYS A 93 -12.53 -17.73 -10.12
CA LYS A 93 -12.98 -18.31 -8.86
C LYS A 93 -12.42 -17.56 -7.65
N PRO A 94 -12.65 -16.25 -7.56
CA PRO A 94 -12.00 -15.40 -6.56
C PRO A 94 -12.35 -15.78 -5.11
N GLN A 95 -13.43 -16.54 -4.90
CA GLN A 95 -13.83 -17.00 -3.57
C GLN A 95 -13.06 -18.26 -3.10
N ALA A 96 -12.31 -18.92 -3.98
CA ALA A 96 -11.65 -20.20 -3.64
C ALA A 96 -10.42 -20.01 -2.74
N VAL A 97 -9.73 -18.87 -2.84
CA VAL A 97 -8.51 -18.56 -2.10
C VAL A 97 -8.59 -17.14 -1.56
N TYR A 98 -8.19 -16.96 -0.30
CA TYR A 98 -7.98 -15.65 0.29
C TYR A 98 -6.58 -15.15 -0.04
N ASN A 99 -6.47 -13.91 -0.54
CA ASN A 99 -5.19 -13.29 -0.88
C ASN A 99 -5.26 -11.78 -0.62
N TRP A 100 -4.18 -11.23 -0.07
CA TRP A 100 -4.01 -9.79 0.12
C TRP A 100 -3.41 -9.08 -1.11
N GLY A 101 -2.82 -9.85 -2.05
CA GLY A 101 -2.22 -9.31 -3.27
C GLY A 101 -0.71 -9.11 -3.24
N TYR A 102 0.00 -9.60 -2.21
CA TYR A 102 1.46 -9.45 -2.08
C TYR A 102 2.26 -10.56 -2.79
N ASP A 103 1.74 -11.11 -3.85
CA ASP A 103 2.40 -12.09 -4.73
C ASP A 103 2.31 -11.67 -6.22
N PRO A 104 2.94 -10.54 -6.60
CA PRO A 104 2.73 -9.89 -7.89
C PRO A 104 3.22 -10.74 -9.06
N MET A 105 2.35 -10.88 -10.06
CA MET A 105 2.64 -11.50 -11.36
C MET A 105 2.94 -10.44 -12.43
N GLN A 106 2.18 -9.34 -12.45
CA GLN A 106 2.32 -8.25 -13.43
C GLN A 106 2.15 -6.89 -12.77
N TYR A 107 3.21 -6.09 -12.76
CA TYR A 107 3.20 -4.77 -12.12
C TYR A 107 2.31 -3.73 -12.82
N ASN A 108 1.91 -3.95 -14.08
CA ASN A 108 1.26 -2.94 -14.92
C ASN A 108 -0.17 -3.32 -15.34
N LEU A 109 -0.75 -4.33 -14.70
CA LEU A 109 -2.09 -4.82 -15.00
C LEU A 109 -2.93 -4.86 -13.72
N PRO A 110 -4.17 -4.34 -13.72
CA PRO A 110 -5.06 -4.50 -12.57
C PRO A 110 -5.46 -5.96 -12.36
N GLU A 111 -5.68 -6.33 -11.11
CA GLU A 111 -6.11 -7.66 -10.71
C GLU A 111 -7.48 -8.01 -11.29
N GLY A 112 -7.57 -9.17 -11.92
CA GLY A 112 -8.79 -9.62 -12.59
C GLY A 112 -9.83 -10.22 -11.67
N SER A 113 -9.44 -10.79 -10.54
CA SER A 113 -10.39 -11.37 -9.57
C SER A 113 -11.28 -10.30 -8.90
N TYR A 114 -10.87 -9.03 -8.98
CA TYR A 114 -11.66 -7.89 -8.52
C TYR A 114 -12.59 -7.33 -9.60
N SER A 115 -12.53 -7.82 -10.83
CA SER A 115 -13.42 -7.39 -11.91
C SER A 115 -14.71 -8.20 -11.95
N SER A 116 -15.80 -7.57 -12.36
CA SER A 116 -17.06 -8.24 -12.65
C SER A 116 -16.97 -9.16 -13.89
N GLN A 117 -15.98 -8.92 -14.76
CA GLN A 117 -15.71 -9.65 -16.00
C GLN A 117 -14.22 -9.94 -16.15
N PRO A 118 -13.66 -10.90 -15.40
CA PRO A 118 -12.21 -11.15 -15.35
C PRO A 118 -11.59 -11.51 -16.71
N ASN A 119 -12.37 -12.09 -17.63
CA ASN A 119 -11.91 -12.44 -18.97
C ASN A 119 -11.95 -11.27 -19.97
N ASP A 120 -12.53 -10.13 -19.61
CA ASP A 120 -12.45 -8.91 -20.41
C ASP A 120 -11.30 -8.01 -19.87
N PRO A 121 -10.20 -7.83 -20.64
CA PRO A 121 -9.07 -7.04 -20.18
C PRO A 121 -9.41 -5.55 -19.97
N TYR A 122 -10.48 -5.03 -20.59
CA TYR A 122 -10.91 -3.65 -20.37
C TYR A 122 -11.79 -3.51 -19.12
N ALA A 123 -12.57 -4.51 -18.75
CA ALA A 123 -13.46 -4.43 -17.59
C ALA A 123 -12.66 -4.11 -16.33
N ARG A 124 -11.59 -4.85 -16.02
CA ARG A 124 -10.74 -4.61 -14.84
C ARG A 124 -10.14 -3.19 -14.80
N ILE A 125 -9.80 -2.64 -15.98
CA ILE A 125 -9.25 -1.28 -16.10
C ILE A 125 -10.33 -0.23 -15.83
N LEU A 126 -11.48 -0.35 -16.50
CA LEU A 126 -12.55 0.63 -16.42
C LEU A 126 -13.23 0.64 -15.07
N GLU A 127 -13.44 -0.54 -14.46
CA GLU A 127 -14.02 -0.66 -13.13
C GLU A 127 -13.11 -0.08 -12.03
N LEU A 128 -11.79 -0.29 -12.12
CA LEU A 128 -10.84 0.36 -11.21
C LEU A 128 -10.84 1.88 -11.40
N GLN A 129 -10.87 2.36 -12.65
CA GLN A 129 -10.98 3.79 -12.94
C GLN A 129 -12.28 4.39 -12.38
N GLU A 130 -13.41 3.68 -12.51
CA GLU A 130 -14.70 4.08 -11.96
C GLU A 130 -14.67 4.17 -10.42
N ALA A 131 -14.07 3.17 -9.76
CA ALA A 131 -13.91 3.19 -8.33
C ALA A 131 -13.08 4.39 -7.85
N ILE A 132 -11.91 4.64 -8.48
CA ILE A 132 -11.06 5.79 -8.15
C ILE A 132 -11.80 7.11 -8.38
N GLN A 133 -12.50 7.24 -9.52
CA GLN A 133 -13.27 8.45 -9.82
C GLN A 133 -14.37 8.72 -8.79
N ALA A 134 -15.04 7.68 -8.29
CA ALA A 134 -16.07 7.84 -7.27
C ALA A 134 -15.52 8.42 -5.96
N TYR A 135 -14.32 7.99 -5.54
CA TYR A 135 -13.64 8.59 -4.38
C TYR A 135 -13.19 10.01 -4.65
N HIS A 136 -12.65 10.31 -5.82
CA HIS A 136 -12.30 11.69 -6.20
C HIS A 136 -13.53 12.62 -6.24
N ASP A 137 -14.68 12.14 -6.71
CA ASP A 137 -15.94 12.91 -6.69
C ASP A 137 -16.46 13.14 -5.27
N ALA A 138 -16.05 12.32 -4.30
CA ALA A 138 -16.27 12.52 -2.88
C ALA A 138 -15.16 13.31 -2.17
N ASP A 139 -14.22 13.84 -2.94
CA ASP A 139 -13.06 14.61 -2.46
C ASP A 139 -12.09 13.82 -1.56
N ILE A 140 -12.00 12.52 -1.82
CA ILE A 140 -11.09 11.57 -1.14
C ILE A 140 -10.04 11.10 -2.16
N SER A 141 -8.77 11.26 -1.81
CA SER A 141 -7.63 10.80 -2.62
C SER A 141 -7.43 9.29 -2.48
N VAL A 142 -6.83 8.66 -3.49
CA VAL A 142 -6.62 7.21 -3.52
C VAL A 142 -5.14 6.88 -3.61
N ILE A 143 -4.66 6.09 -2.66
CA ILE A 143 -3.28 5.61 -2.57
C ILE A 143 -3.25 4.13 -2.98
N MET A 144 -2.25 3.74 -3.77
CA MET A 144 -2.01 2.36 -4.14
C MET A 144 -0.88 1.75 -3.32
N ASP A 145 -1.12 0.56 -2.79
CA ASP A 145 -0.05 -0.29 -2.26
C ASP A 145 0.69 -0.98 -3.40
N VAL A 146 2.00 -0.82 -3.45
CA VAL A 146 2.85 -1.32 -4.55
C VAL A 146 3.96 -2.23 -4.05
N VAL A 147 4.07 -3.39 -4.70
CA VAL A 147 5.02 -4.46 -4.35
C VAL A 147 6.06 -4.58 -5.46
N TYR A 148 7.12 -3.76 -5.40
CA TYR A 148 8.23 -3.79 -6.37
C TYR A 148 9.49 -4.49 -5.85
N ASN A 149 9.42 -5.01 -4.64
CA ASN A 149 10.54 -5.64 -3.96
C ASN A 149 10.75 -7.11 -4.38
N HIS A 150 9.71 -7.80 -4.85
CA HIS A 150 9.76 -9.18 -5.32
C HIS A 150 8.72 -9.48 -6.39
N VAL A 151 8.74 -10.70 -6.94
CA VAL A 151 7.69 -11.26 -7.80
C VAL A 151 7.31 -12.66 -7.34
N TYR A 152 6.10 -13.11 -7.68
CA TYR A 152 5.56 -14.41 -7.25
C TYR A 152 6.39 -15.59 -7.73
N HIS A 153 6.72 -15.65 -9.02
CA HIS A 153 7.48 -16.74 -9.63
C HIS A 153 8.72 -16.22 -10.36
N ALA A 154 9.84 -16.12 -9.65
CA ALA A 154 11.06 -15.57 -10.21
C ALA A 154 11.52 -16.25 -11.51
N GLU A 155 11.46 -17.60 -11.59
CA GLU A 155 11.94 -18.36 -12.74
C GLU A 155 11.04 -18.20 -13.98
N LYS A 156 9.79 -17.80 -13.80
CA LYS A 156 8.80 -17.66 -14.87
C LYS A 156 8.56 -16.21 -15.26
N TYR A 157 9.18 -15.28 -14.54
CA TYR A 157 8.99 -13.88 -14.81
C TYR A 157 9.61 -13.49 -16.15
N ALA A 158 8.88 -12.68 -16.92
CA ALA A 158 9.26 -12.39 -18.31
C ALA A 158 10.67 -11.82 -18.45
N PHE A 159 11.11 -10.95 -17.54
CA PHE A 159 12.44 -10.34 -17.61
C PHE A 159 13.56 -11.32 -17.30
N GLU A 160 13.33 -12.29 -16.43
CA GLU A 160 14.30 -13.36 -16.18
C GLU A 160 14.44 -14.29 -17.39
N LEU A 161 13.33 -14.53 -18.10
CA LEU A 161 13.36 -15.35 -19.33
C LEU A 161 14.04 -14.62 -20.52
N ILE A 162 13.95 -13.28 -20.56
CA ILE A 162 14.51 -12.48 -21.65
C ILE A 162 15.99 -12.15 -21.40
N VAL A 163 16.32 -11.75 -20.15
CA VAL A 163 17.69 -11.38 -19.73
C VAL A 163 18.01 -12.06 -18.40
N PRO A 164 18.36 -13.35 -18.43
CA PRO A 164 18.65 -14.10 -17.20
C PRO A 164 19.71 -13.43 -16.34
N GLY A 165 19.48 -13.42 -15.03
CA GLY A 165 20.41 -12.87 -14.05
C GLY A 165 20.43 -11.33 -13.96
N TYR A 166 19.55 -10.61 -14.66
CA TYR A 166 19.52 -9.15 -14.61
C TYR A 166 18.47 -8.57 -13.66
N PHE A 167 17.33 -9.19 -13.53
CA PHE A 167 16.19 -8.60 -12.81
C PHE A 167 16.27 -8.74 -11.28
N TYR A 168 16.98 -9.78 -10.81
CA TYR A 168 17.12 -10.06 -9.37
C TYR A 168 18.50 -9.79 -8.84
N ARG A 169 18.61 -9.65 -7.52
CA ARG A 169 19.89 -9.63 -6.80
C ARG A 169 20.41 -11.05 -6.58
N TYR A 170 21.72 -11.17 -6.59
CA TYR A 170 22.44 -12.41 -6.37
C TYR A 170 23.59 -12.17 -5.37
N ASP A 171 23.88 -13.16 -4.58
CA ASP A 171 25.03 -13.18 -3.70
C ASP A 171 26.34 -13.51 -4.46
N GLU A 172 27.46 -13.55 -3.74
CA GLU A 172 28.79 -13.86 -4.28
C GLU A 172 28.90 -15.30 -4.85
N HIS A 173 27.98 -16.20 -4.49
CA HIS A 173 27.90 -17.56 -4.98
C HIS A 173 26.96 -17.72 -6.17
N GLY A 174 26.36 -16.63 -6.65
CA GLY A 174 25.40 -16.64 -7.75
C GLY A 174 24.02 -17.17 -7.36
N MET A 175 23.70 -17.23 -6.06
CA MET A 175 22.36 -17.56 -5.59
C MET A 175 21.52 -16.29 -5.46
N ARG A 176 20.24 -16.34 -5.83
CA ARG A 176 19.34 -15.20 -5.62
C ARG A 176 19.23 -14.88 -4.14
N THR A 177 19.30 -13.60 -3.81
CA THR A 177 19.03 -13.14 -2.44
C THR A 177 17.52 -13.20 -2.16
N ASP A 178 17.18 -13.35 -0.89
CA ASP A 178 15.80 -13.49 -0.39
C ASP A 178 15.63 -12.69 0.91
N GLY A 179 15.93 -11.41 0.85
CA GLY A 179 15.72 -10.49 1.96
C GLY A 179 14.23 -10.16 2.16
N THR A 180 13.41 -10.38 1.14
CA THR A 180 11.96 -10.27 1.19
C THR A 180 11.27 -11.44 1.87
N PHE A 181 11.95 -12.59 2.02
CA PHE A 181 11.37 -13.88 2.45
C PHE A 181 10.29 -14.41 1.48
N CYS A 182 10.31 -13.92 0.23
CA CYS A 182 9.38 -14.32 -0.85
C CYS A 182 10.10 -15.07 -1.99
N GLY A 183 11.35 -15.49 -1.76
CA GLY A 183 12.15 -16.28 -2.71
C GLY A 183 12.97 -15.46 -3.71
N ASN A 184 12.87 -14.14 -3.70
CA ASN A 184 13.67 -13.27 -4.57
C ASN A 184 13.64 -11.80 -4.14
N ASP A 185 14.72 -11.07 -4.43
CA ASP A 185 14.81 -9.63 -4.29
C ASP A 185 15.01 -8.99 -5.65
N VAL A 186 14.16 -8.03 -6.02
CA VAL A 186 14.30 -7.28 -7.28
C VAL A 186 15.49 -6.31 -7.19
N ALA A 187 16.34 -6.33 -8.21
CA ALA A 187 17.54 -5.47 -8.30
C ALA A 187 17.19 -4.06 -8.77
N SER A 188 16.46 -3.30 -7.94
CA SER A 188 15.95 -1.97 -8.25
C SER A 188 17.05 -0.95 -8.61
N GLU A 189 18.29 -1.16 -8.12
CA GLU A 189 19.47 -0.35 -8.41
C GLU A 189 19.95 -0.45 -9.85
N ARG A 190 19.57 -1.50 -10.58
CA ARG A 190 19.93 -1.67 -11.98
C ARG A 190 19.13 -0.77 -12.90
N SER A 191 19.78 -0.08 -13.80
CA SER A 191 19.19 1.01 -14.58
C SER A 191 17.90 0.67 -15.33
N MET A 192 17.81 -0.52 -15.94
CA MET A 192 16.62 -0.94 -16.67
C MET A 192 15.48 -1.37 -15.73
N VAL A 193 15.82 -1.99 -14.60
CA VAL A 193 14.84 -2.36 -13.55
C VAL A 193 14.26 -1.09 -12.92
N ARG A 194 15.12 -0.14 -12.53
CA ARG A 194 14.70 1.18 -12.04
C ARG A 194 13.78 1.88 -13.03
N ASN A 195 14.15 1.92 -14.30
CA ASN A 195 13.34 2.56 -15.34
C ASN A 195 11.98 1.86 -15.49
N TYR A 196 11.93 0.54 -15.39
CA TYR A 196 10.68 -0.21 -15.44
C TYR A 196 9.77 0.12 -14.26
N ILE A 197 10.31 0.15 -13.03
CA ILE A 197 9.54 0.52 -11.83
C ILE A 197 9.01 1.96 -11.95
N LYS A 198 9.86 2.91 -12.37
CA LYS A 198 9.46 4.31 -12.59
C LYS A 198 8.31 4.43 -13.59
N GLN A 199 8.40 3.75 -14.74
CA GLN A 199 7.34 3.75 -15.73
C GLN A 199 6.05 3.10 -15.22
N SER A 200 6.16 2.04 -14.41
CA SER A 200 5.03 1.39 -13.79
C SER A 200 4.29 2.34 -12.84
N VAL A 201 4.98 2.97 -11.91
CA VAL A 201 4.37 3.91 -10.95
C VAL A 201 3.75 5.12 -11.68
N ARG A 202 4.44 5.63 -12.70
CA ARG A 202 3.91 6.70 -13.56
C ARG A 202 2.63 6.29 -14.27
N GLN A 203 2.56 5.05 -14.80
CA GLN A 203 1.36 4.52 -15.45
C GLN A 203 0.16 4.50 -14.50
N TRP A 204 0.36 4.05 -13.25
CA TRP A 204 -0.69 4.04 -12.23
C TRP A 204 -1.17 5.44 -11.87
N LEU A 205 -0.27 6.40 -11.81
CA LEU A 205 -0.61 7.80 -11.58
C LEU A 205 -1.39 8.41 -12.76
N GLU A 206 -0.92 8.23 -14.01
CA GLU A 206 -1.48 8.92 -15.17
C GLU A 206 -2.74 8.26 -15.74
N ILE A 207 -2.77 6.90 -15.78
CA ILE A 207 -3.89 6.16 -16.38
C ILE A 207 -5.02 5.94 -15.37
N TYR A 208 -4.69 5.55 -14.14
CA TYR A 208 -5.69 5.20 -13.14
C TYR A 208 -6.02 6.34 -12.18
N GLY A 209 -5.16 7.35 -12.09
CA GLY A 209 -5.43 8.51 -11.26
C GLY A 209 -5.05 8.36 -9.79
N PHE A 210 -4.23 7.40 -9.42
CA PHE A 210 -3.75 7.30 -8.04
C PHE A 210 -3.03 8.58 -7.58
N ASP A 211 -3.26 9.00 -6.34
CA ASP A 211 -2.73 10.23 -5.76
C ASP A 211 -1.50 10.00 -4.88
N GLY A 212 -1.18 8.75 -4.62
CA GLY A 212 -0.03 8.36 -3.81
C GLY A 212 0.28 6.87 -3.90
N PHE A 213 1.42 6.50 -3.30
CA PHE A 213 1.89 5.11 -3.31
C PHE A 213 2.51 4.73 -1.96
N ARG A 214 2.07 3.60 -1.44
CA ARG A 214 2.69 2.90 -0.31
C ARG A 214 3.60 1.81 -0.88
N PHE A 215 4.88 1.88 -0.58
CA PHE A 215 5.85 0.87 -1.02
C PHE A 215 5.98 -0.23 0.03
N ASP A 216 5.53 -1.42 -0.33
CA ASP A 216 5.75 -2.63 0.43
C ASP A 216 7.25 -2.91 0.54
N LEU A 217 7.72 -3.31 1.75
CA LEU A 217 9.13 -3.56 2.05
C LEU A 217 10.10 -2.55 1.37
N MET A 218 9.76 -1.26 1.43
CA MET A 218 10.53 -0.18 0.81
C MET A 218 12.02 -0.24 1.22
N GLY A 219 12.28 -0.73 2.43
CA GLY A 219 13.64 -0.89 2.96
C GLY A 219 14.56 -1.84 2.17
N ILE A 220 14.04 -2.58 1.20
CA ILE A 220 14.82 -3.42 0.27
C ILE A 220 15.06 -2.72 -1.08
N ILE A 221 14.27 -1.71 -1.42
CA ILE A 221 14.45 -0.92 -2.65
C ILE A 221 15.61 0.06 -2.44
N ASP A 222 16.38 0.34 -3.47
CA ASP A 222 17.47 1.31 -3.37
C ASP A 222 16.94 2.76 -3.28
N SER A 223 17.64 3.60 -2.49
CA SER A 223 17.27 4.99 -2.24
C SER A 223 17.21 5.85 -3.49
N GLU A 224 18.10 5.59 -4.45
CA GLU A 224 18.15 6.34 -5.71
C GLU A 224 16.89 6.09 -6.56
N THR A 225 16.39 4.84 -6.59
CA THR A 225 15.14 4.52 -7.29
C THR A 225 13.95 5.25 -6.67
N ILE A 226 13.82 5.24 -5.34
CA ILE A 226 12.74 5.97 -4.64
C ILE A 226 12.83 7.47 -4.88
N ASN A 227 14.02 8.07 -4.81
CA ASN A 227 14.21 9.49 -5.07
C ASN A 227 13.87 9.87 -6.52
N GLN A 228 14.24 9.04 -7.50
CA GLN A 228 13.89 9.30 -8.90
C GLN A 228 12.40 9.17 -9.17
N ILE A 229 11.73 8.19 -8.55
CA ILE A 229 10.26 8.08 -8.59
C ILE A 229 9.63 9.34 -8.03
N GLN A 230 10.04 9.76 -6.83
CA GLN A 230 9.52 10.95 -6.16
C GLN A 230 9.67 12.21 -7.04
N ALA A 231 10.85 12.44 -7.57
CA ALA A 231 11.11 13.61 -8.42
C ALA A 231 10.25 13.62 -9.70
N GLU A 232 10.08 12.46 -10.33
CA GLU A 232 9.25 12.33 -11.54
C GLU A 232 7.77 12.53 -11.25
N LEU A 233 7.26 11.90 -10.18
CA LEU A 233 5.83 11.99 -9.86
C LEU A 233 5.42 13.37 -9.35
N VAL A 234 6.25 14.03 -8.55
CA VAL A 234 6.00 15.41 -8.10
C VAL A 234 5.96 16.39 -9.27
N ALA A 235 6.77 16.18 -10.32
CA ALA A 235 6.71 16.99 -11.52
C ALA A 235 5.38 16.85 -12.28
N LEU A 236 4.73 15.67 -12.19
CA LEU A 236 3.44 15.38 -12.80
C LEU A 236 2.27 15.76 -11.91
N HIS A 237 2.40 15.50 -10.61
CA HIS A 237 1.39 15.74 -9.60
C HIS A 237 2.05 16.22 -8.30
N PRO A 238 2.10 17.54 -8.05
CA PRO A 238 2.86 18.13 -6.94
C PRO A 238 2.48 17.64 -5.54
N ASN A 239 1.25 17.14 -5.36
CA ASN A 239 0.75 16.63 -4.07
C ASN A 239 0.76 15.12 -3.97
N VAL A 240 1.48 14.41 -4.86
CA VAL A 240 1.60 12.97 -4.75
C VAL A 240 2.22 12.57 -3.40
N TYR A 241 1.59 11.63 -2.71
CA TYR A 241 2.07 11.17 -1.41
C TYR A 241 2.81 9.85 -1.55
N LEU A 242 4.08 9.81 -1.11
CA LEU A 242 4.93 8.63 -1.15
C LEU A 242 5.40 8.25 0.25
N TYR A 243 5.17 7.01 0.60
CA TYR A 243 5.61 6.43 1.87
C TYR A 243 5.78 4.92 1.76
N GLY A 244 6.34 4.29 2.77
CA GLY A 244 6.48 2.85 2.75
C GLY A 244 7.07 2.25 4.00
N GLU A 245 7.23 0.94 3.97
CA GLU A 245 7.85 0.17 5.02
C GLU A 245 9.38 0.27 4.94
N GLY A 246 9.92 1.18 5.71
CA GLY A 246 11.35 1.42 5.79
C GLY A 246 12.08 0.50 6.76
N TRP A 247 11.73 -0.77 6.82
CA TRP A 247 12.40 -1.73 7.70
C TRP A 247 13.84 -1.96 7.25
N LYS A 248 14.78 -2.06 8.20
CA LYS A 248 16.16 -2.39 7.89
C LYS A 248 16.30 -3.89 7.68
N MET A 249 16.32 -4.30 6.42
CA MET A 249 16.38 -5.70 6.01
C MET A 249 17.65 -6.01 5.25
N ALA A 250 18.17 -7.24 5.39
CA ALA A 250 19.36 -7.68 4.65
C ALA A 250 18.96 -8.13 3.23
N THR A 251 19.74 -7.72 2.25
CA THR A 251 19.60 -8.12 0.85
C THR A 251 20.99 -8.11 0.19
N GLY A 252 21.10 -8.39 -1.10
CA GLY A 252 22.34 -8.33 -1.87
C GLY A 252 22.90 -6.93 -2.15
N LEU A 253 22.40 -5.89 -1.47
CA LEU A 253 22.86 -4.50 -1.57
C LEU A 253 23.25 -3.97 -0.20
N GLU A 254 24.24 -3.06 -0.16
CA GLU A 254 24.71 -2.46 1.09
C GLU A 254 23.63 -1.59 1.74
N TYR A 255 23.57 -1.60 3.06
CA TYR A 255 22.53 -0.90 3.83
C TYR A 255 22.46 0.60 3.57
N ASP A 256 23.58 1.27 3.33
CA ASP A 256 23.66 2.70 3.07
C ASP A 256 23.02 3.11 1.73
N LYS A 257 22.75 2.15 0.84
CA LYS A 257 22.08 2.36 -0.45
C LYS A 257 20.57 2.09 -0.41
N LEU A 258 20.07 1.50 0.68
CA LEU A 258 18.68 1.05 0.79
C LEU A 258 17.75 2.13 1.34
N ALA A 259 16.49 2.13 0.91
CA ALA A 259 15.47 3.09 1.30
C ALA A 259 14.82 2.74 2.65
N HIS A 260 15.62 2.39 3.67
CA HIS A 260 15.13 2.14 5.01
C HIS A 260 15.11 3.41 5.88
N GLN A 261 14.32 3.40 6.95
CA GLN A 261 14.07 4.56 7.81
C GLN A 261 15.34 5.19 8.43
N TYR A 262 16.40 4.41 8.65
CA TYR A 262 17.68 4.94 9.16
C TYR A 262 18.50 5.69 8.10
N ASN A 263 18.10 5.60 6.83
CA ASN A 263 18.61 6.40 5.71
C ASN A 263 17.67 7.56 5.35
N ALA A 264 16.74 7.94 6.22
CA ALA A 264 15.76 8.99 5.99
C ALA A 264 16.37 10.34 5.55
N ALA A 265 17.62 10.60 5.94
CA ALA A 265 18.38 11.77 5.48
C ALA A 265 18.60 11.80 3.95
N GLN A 266 18.64 10.65 3.30
CA GLN A 266 18.75 10.52 1.84
C GLN A 266 17.39 10.59 1.12
N LEU A 267 16.28 10.55 1.88
CA LEU A 267 14.92 10.44 1.40
C LEU A 267 14.00 11.54 1.98
N PRO A 268 14.35 12.84 1.78
CA PRO A 268 13.75 13.94 2.54
C PRO A 268 12.23 14.12 2.34
N ASN A 269 11.69 13.63 1.23
CA ASN A 269 10.28 13.77 0.85
C ASN A 269 9.50 12.44 0.92
N ILE A 270 10.03 11.45 1.61
CA ILE A 270 9.41 10.13 1.78
C ILE A 270 9.04 9.96 3.25
N SER A 271 7.85 9.41 3.49
CA SER A 271 7.41 9.08 4.84
C SER A 271 7.58 7.57 5.10
N PHE A 272 7.74 7.23 6.37
CA PHE A 272 7.98 5.85 6.82
C PHE A 272 6.97 5.48 7.89
N PHE A 273 6.47 4.27 7.85
CA PHE A 273 5.68 3.72 8.95
C PHE A 273 6.47 3.79 10.27
N ASN A 274 5.86 4.36 11.30
CA ASN A 274 6.47 4.52 12.62
C ASN A 274 5.93 3.44 13.57
N ASP A 275 6.58 2.28 13.58
CA ASP A 275 6.22 1.15 14.43
C ASP A 275 6.41 1.45 15.93
N ASP A 276 7.37 2.30 16.29
CA ASP A 276 7.57 2.75 17.66
C ASP A 276 6.36 3.57 18.18
N TYR A 277 5.74 4.36 17.31
CA TYR A 277 4.47 5.03 17.60
C TYR A 277 3.36 4.02 17.85
N ARG A 278 3.12 3.10 16.92
CA ARG A 278 2.09 2.05 17.01
C ARG A 278 2.21 1.28 18.32
N ASP A 279 3.40 0.74 18.58
CA ASP A 279 3.62 -0.16 19.71
C ASP A 279 3.54 0.57 21.06
N THR A 280 4.02 1.81 21.11
CA THR A 280 3.94 2.63 22.32
C THR A 280 2.49 2.99 22.64
N PHE A 281 1.72 3.43 21.64
CA PHE A 281 0.34 3.84 21.84
C PHE A 281 -0.59 2.66 22.14
N LYS A 282 -0.44 1.50 21.48
CA LYS A 282 -1.18 0.28 21.84
C LYS A 282 -0.97 -0.09 23.32
N LYS A 283 0.28 -0.05 23.80
CA LYS A 283 0.58 -0.32 25.22
C LYS A 283 0.01 0.73 26.18
N LEU A 284 -0.02 2.00 25.79
CA LEU A 284 -0.61 3.08 26.59
C LEU A 284 -2.14 2.96 26.68
N LEU A 285 -2.81 2.58 25.61
CA LEU A 285 -4.26 2.38 25.60
C LEU A 285 -4.67 1.26 26.55
N LEU A 286 -3.85 0.21 26.70
CA LEU A 286 -4.07 -0.84 27.69
C LEU A 286 -3.89 -0.36 29.13
N ASN A 287 -2.94 0.52 29.39
CA ASN A 287 -2.64 1.00 30.73
C ASN A 287 -2.23 2.49 30.71
N PRO A 288 -3.19 3.42 30.62
CA PRO A 288 -2.91 4.85 30.54
C PRO A 288 -2.22 5.42 31.78
N ASN A 289 -2.29 4.74 32.93
CA ASN A 289 -1.60 5.17 34.15
C ASN A 289 -0.06 5.15 34.02
N ARG A 290 0.47 4.36 33.08
CA ARG A 290 1.91 4.34 32.79
C ARG A 290 2.45 5.66 32.24
N LEU A 291 1.59 6.57 31.77
CA LEU A 291 2.02 7.90 31.28
C LEU A 291 2.65 8.77 32.36
N ILE A 292 2.44 8.46 33.64
CA ILE A 292 3.13 9.14 34.77
C ILE A 292 4.62 8.74 34.87
N GLU A 293 5.04 7.64 34.27
CA GLU A 293 6.45 7.28 34.18
C GLU A 293 7.20 8.29 33.31
N LYS A 294 8.16 9.01 33.88
CA LYS A 294 8.87 10.11 33.21
C LYS A 294 9.43 9.73 31.84
N GLN A 295 10.09 8.57 31.74
CA GLN A 295 10.68 8.11 30.48
C GLN A 295 9.63 7.86 29.40
N LEU A 296 8.48 7.30 29.77
CA LEU A 296 7.39 7.04 28.85
C LEU A 296 6.71 8.35 28.41
N HIS A 297 6.57 9.30 29.32
CA HIS A 297 6.06 10.63 29.00
C HIS A 297 6.94 11.36 27.98
N GLU A 298 8.27 11.38 28.19
CA GLU A 298 9.24 11.96 27.26
C GLU A 298 9.20 11.24 25.90
N LYS A 299 9.08 9.91 25.88
CA LYS A 299 8.95 9.14 24.66
C LYS A 299 7.67 9.51 23.89
N VAL A 300 6.53 9.59 24.57
CA VAL A 300 5.26 9.98 23.93
C VAL A 300 5.32 11.39 23.34
N GLN A 301 5.88 12.36 24.07
CA GLN A 301 6.10 13.70 23.52
C GLN A 301 6.96 13.67 22.25
N HIS A 302 8.02 12.86 22.26
CA HIS A 302 8.90 12.69 21.10
C HIS A 302 8.15 12.09 19.91
N LEU A 303 7.36 11.03 20.11
CA LEU A 303 6.56 10.39 19.07
C LEU A 303 5.51 11.33 18.47
N LEU A 304 4.80 12.09 19.31
CA LEU A 304 3.80 13.07 18.89
C LEU A 304 4.41 14.23 18.08
N THR A 305 5.70 14.52 18.25
CA THR A 305 6.42 15.54 17.50
C THR A 305 7.14 15.01 16.25
N GLY A 306 6.81 13.79 15.80
CA GLY A 306 7.29 13.18 14.57
C GLY A 306 8.65 12.48 14.69
N SER A 307 9.02 12.01 15.87
CA SER A 307 10.22 11.18 16.12
C SER A 307 11.55 11.78 15.63
N ARG A 308 11.66 13.11 15.60
CA ARG A 308 12.82 13.85 15.03
C ARG A 308 14.16 13.59 15.73
N LEU A 309 14.13 13.11 16.96
CA LEU A 309 15.34 12.87 17.76
C LEU A 309 15.95 11.49 17.48
N THR A 310 15.30 10.64 16.68
CA THR A 310 15.80 9.31 16.32
C THR A 310 16.48 9.31 14.96
N HIS A 311 15.70 9.12 13.90
CA HIS A 311 16.24 8.97 12.54
C HIS A 311 15.50 9.85 11.51
N PHE A 312 14.35 10.44 11.87
CA PHE A 312 13.61 11.33 10.97
C PHE A 312 14.11 12.78 11.06
N LEU A 313 14.25 13.45 9.93
CA LEU A 313 14.66 14.84 9.84
C LEU A 313 13.49 15.81 10.07
N THR A 314 12.31 15.42 9.64
CA THR A 314 11.09 16.22 9.71
C THR A 314 9.91 15.39 10.23
N PRO A 315 8.91 16.02 10.85
CA PRO A 315 7.69 15.28 11.27
C PRO A 315 6.97 14.59 10.11
N GLN A 316 7.08 15.13 8.89
CA GLN A 316 6.44 14.58 7.69
C GLN A 316 7.01 13.22 7.28
N GLN A 317 8.23 12.90 7.73
CA GLN A 317 8.79 11.57 7.48
C GLN A 317 8.22 10.49 8.39
N SER A 318 7.51 10.87 9.46
CA SER A 318 6.89 9.92 10.38
C SER A 318 5.42 9.70 10.03
N LEU A 319 5.08 8.55 9.45
CA LEU A 319 3.69 8.11 9.33
C LEU A 319 3.27 7.43 10.63
N ASN A 320 2.55 8.16 11.46
CA ASN A 320 2.02 7.67 12.72
C ASN A 320 0.76 6.84 12.45
N TYR A 321 0.72 5.61 12.97
CA TYR A 321 -0.42 4.72 12.79
C TYR A 321 -0.65 3.87 14.05
N ILE A 322 -1.84 3.30 14.18
CA ILE A 322 -2.20 2.40 15.28
C ILE A 322 -2.33 0.98 14.77
N GLU A 323 -2.87 0.81 13.56
CA GLU A 323 -3.08 -0.49 12.92
C GLU A 323 -3.02 -0.40 11.40
N CYS A 324 -2.73 -1.53 10.76
CA CYS A 324 -2.80 -1.77 9.33
C CYS A 324 -3.18 -3.24 9.13
N HIS A 325 -3.14 -3.75 7.89
CA HIS A 325 -3.42 -5.16 7.60
C HIS A 325 -2.43 -6.13 8.26
N ASP A 326 -1.18 -5.68 8.51
CA ASP A 326 -0.16 -6.46 9.23
C ASP A 326 -0.36 -6.40 10.74
N ASN A 327 -0.11 -7.52 11.40
CA ASN A 327 -0.25 -7.72 12.82
C ASN A 327 -1.71 -7.64 13.32
N ALA A 328 -1.89 -7.77 14.63
CA ALA A 328 -3.19 -7.67 15.25
C ALA A 328 -3.76 -6.24 15.15
N THR A 329 -5.06 -6.11 14.85
CA THR A 329 -5.76 -4.84 15.01
C THR A 329 -5.66 -4.33 16.45
N ALA A 330 -6.01 -3.08 16.70
CA ALA A 330 -6.06 -2.56 18.08
C ALA A 330 -7.02 -3.38 18.94
N PHE A 331 -8.18 -3.75 18.37
CA PHE A 331 -9.18 -4.59 19.04
C PHE A 331 -8.62 -5.97 19.40
N ASP A 332 -8.02 -6.66 18.44
CA ASP A 332 -7.46 -8.00 18.67
C ASP A 332 -6.30 -7.96 19.67
N TYR A 333 -5.42 -6.94 19.56
CA TYR A 333 -4.32 -6.75 20.49
C TYR A 333 -4.82 -6.60 21.93
N PHE A 334 -5.85 -5.78 22.16
CA PHE A 334 -6.42 -5.59 23.49
C PHE A 334 -7.07 -6.87 24.03
N HIS A 335 -7.70 -7.63 23.16
CA HIS A 335 -8.33 -8.90 23.51
C HIS A 335 -7.30 -9.99 23.86
N ILE A 336 -6.23 -10.09 23.09
CA ILE A 336 -5.12 -11.02 23.34
C ILE A 336 -4.43 -10.70 24.67
N GLU A 337 -4.15 -9.42 24.94
CA GLU A 337 -3.49 -8.99 26.18
C GLU A 337 -4.41 -9.09 27.42
N ASN A 338 -5.73 -9.06 27.23
CA ASN A 338 -6.72 -9.08 28.30
C ASN A 338 -7.88 -10.04 28.00
N PRO A 339 -7.62 -11.35 27.92
CA PRO A 339 -8.62 -12.34 27.52
C PRO A 339 -9.82 -12.45 28.49
N ASN A 340 -9.70 -11.91 29.68
CA ASN A 340 -10.75 -11.93 30.71
C ASN A 340 -11.59 -10.63 30.76
N TRP A 341 -11.35 -9.67 29.88
CA TRP A 341 -12.16 -8.47 29.83
C TRP A 341 -13.61 -8.79 29.44
N THR A 342 -14.54 -8.21 30.17
CA THR A 342 -15.96 -8.29 29.81
C THR A 342 -16.25 -7.46 28.57
N PRO A 343 -17.34 -7.71 27.84
CA PRO A 343 -17.75 -6.90 26.69
C PRO A 343 -17.90 -5.40 26.98
N HIS A 344 -18.18 -5.04 28.24
CA HIS A 344 -18.24 -3.63 28.68
C HIS A 344 -16.85 -3.00 28.85
N GLN A 345 -15.84 -3.77 29.21
CA GLN A 345 -14.45 -3.32 29.32
C GLN A 345 -13.74 -3.25 27.98
N GLN A 346 -14.27 -3.93 26.95
CA GLN A 346 -13.78 -3.94 25.58
C GLN A 346 -14.31 -2.75 24.75
N LYS A 347 -15.36 -2.06 25.22
CA LYS A 347 -15.91 -0.85 24.65
C LYS A 347 -15.27 0.40 25.25
#